data_d37c6b8dad8abb8f7ecd047b4543e380
#
_entry.id   d37c6b8dad8abb8f7ecd047b4543e380
#
_cell.length_a   1.000
_cell.length_b   1.000
_cell.length_c   1.000
_cell.angle_alpha   90.00
_cell.angle_beta   90.00
_cell.angle_gamma   90.00
#
_symmetry.space_group_name_H-M   'P 1'
#
loop_
_entity.id
_entity.type
_entity.pdbx_description
1 polymer ?
#
loop_
_entity_poly.entity_id
_entity_poly.type
_entity_poly.pdbx_seq_one_letter_code
_entity_poly.pdbx_strand_id
1 'polypeptide(L)'
;MLTYNDIIARFSSRNKTLTIDKYDIIDWVGECVRSIGNIDNCEWFKGVPLVLENKSALLPCNFYKLDYLYKGRSPFSLSSDGDFRVVGEKRINFDNNYSNITIDYYGLPLDEEGYVAVENDLVAEACYWYCLHNLMLDDYLQGLIDQGRWQFVLESKNIAMSDAEGSLRKFNKNRQTRLLEIVMNIRPKFIVPRGI
;
A
#
# COMPACT_ATOMS: atom_id res chain seq x y z
N MET A 1 14.61 3.09 -6.76
CA MET A 1 13.69 2.67 -5.73
C MET A 1 14.42 2.81 -4.42
N LEU A 2 13.85 3.53 -3.46
CA LEU A 2 14.45 3.72 -2.15
C LEU A 2 14.01 2.58 -1.25
N THR A 3 14.90 2.15 -0.35
CA THR A 3 14.62 1.11 0.63
C THR A 3 14.18 1.73 1.96
N TYR A 4 13.58 0.94 2.83
CA TYR A 4 13.31 1.39 4.21
C TYR A 4 14.59 1.77 4.95
N ASN A 5 15.74 1.16 4.62
CA ASN A 5 17.06 1.52 5.16
C ASN A 5 17.44 2.96 4.83
N ASP A 6 17.06 3.47 3.65
CA ASP A 6 17.31 4.87 3.28
C ASP A 6 16.48 5.82 4.17
N ILE A 7 15.26 5.42 4.53
CA ILE A 7 14.40 6.19 5.44
C ILE A 7 14.97 6.18 6.86
N ILE A 8 15.42 5.02 7.35
CA ILE A 8 16.09 4.90 8.64
C ILE A 8 17.33 5.80 8.69
N ALA A 9 18.14 5.78 7.63
CA ALA A 9 19.33 6.62 7.53
C ALA A 9 18.98 8.12 7.54
N ARG A 10 17.96 8.54 6.78
CA ARG A 10 17.44 9.93 6.80
C ARG A 10 16.93 10.30 8.20
N PHE A 11 16.18 9.42 8.84
CA PHE A 11 15.66 9.67 10.17
C PHE A 11 16.79 9.83 11.20
N SER A 12 17.74 8.91 11.24
CA SER A 12 18.89 8.94 12.15
C SER A 12 19.79 10.13 11.89
N SER A 13 19.98 10.56 10.64
CA SER A 13 20.78 11.73 10.30
C SER A 13 20.18 13.06 10.77
N ARG A 14 18.85 13.18 10.70
CA ARG A 14 18.10 14.39 11.08
C ARG A 14 17.76 14.44 12.58
N ASN A 15 17.66 13.28 13.25
CA ASN A 15 17.22 13.14 14.65
C ASN A 15 18.24 12.36 15.47
N LYS A 16 19.42 12.94 15.68
CA LYS A 16 20.56 12.28 16.38
C LYS A 16 20.30 11.87 17.82
N THR A 17 19.27 12.43 18.46
CA THR A 17 18.92 12.18 19.88
C THR A 17 17.76 11.22 20.06
N LEU A 18 17.05 10.87 18.99
CA LEU A 18 15.89 9.99 19.06
C LEU A 18 16.32 8.56 18.72
N THR A 19 16.10 7.65 19.65
CA THR A 19 16.24 6.21 19.44
C THR A 19 14.87 5.65 19.10
N ILE A 20 14.75 5.04 17.92
CA ILE A 20 13.53 4.36 17.47
C ILE A 20 13.85 2.91 17.21
N ASP A 21 12.92 2.03 17.52
CA ASP A 21 12.99 0.65 17.09
C ASP A 21 12.86 0.59 15.56
N LYS A 22 13.73 -0.20 14.94
CA LYS A 22 13.70 -0.46 13.49
C LYS A 22 12.34 -1.00 13.04
N TYR A 23 11.72 -1.85 13.84
CA TYR A 23 10.43 -2.47 13.51
C TYR A 23 9.29 -1.46 13.50
N ASP A 24 9.30 -0.47 14.38
CA ASP A 24 8.31 0.62 14.37
C ASP A 24 8.41 1.43 13.08
N ILE A 25 9.64 1.74 12.63
CA ILE A 25 9.84 2.46 11.36
C ILE A 25 9.32 1.65 10.18
N ILE A 26 9.58 0.34 10.12
CA ILE A 26 9.10 -0.53 9.05
C ILE A 26 7.58 -0.52 9.00
N ASP A 27 6.91 -0.67 10.14
CA ASP A 27 5.46 -0.65 10.23
C ASP A 27 4.89 0.70 9.81
N TRP A 28 5.42 1.80 10.31
CA TRP A 28 4.95 3.15 9.97
C TRP A 28 5.21 3.54 8.51
N VAL A 29 6.33 3.10 7.92
CA VAL A 29 6.59 3.27 6.48
C VAL A 29 5.55 2.50 5.67
N GLY A 30 5.26 1.26 6.03
CA GLY A 30 4.22 0.46 5.38
C GLY A 30 2.83 1.10 5.48
N GLU A 31 2.47 1.68 6.63
CA GLU A 31 1.22 2.40 6.84
C GLU A 31 1.16 3.69 6.00
N CYS A 32 2.24 4.47 5.99
CA CYS A 32 2.33 5.70 5.20
C CYS A 32 2.18 5.40 3.71
N VAL A 33 2.95 4.46 3.16
CA VAL A 33 2.88 4.10 1.73
C VAL A 33 1.50 3.58 1.37
N ARG A 34 0.85 2.83 2.25
CA ARG A 34 -0.53 2.37 2.07
C ARG A 34 -1.52 3.53 2.01
N SER A 35 -1.37 4.51 2.89
CA SER A 35 -2.29 5.66 2.98
C SER A 35 -2.22 6.59 1.77
N ILE A 36 -1.04 6.76 1.17
CA ILE A 36 -0.82 7.57 -0.03
C ILE A 36 -0.88 6.76 -1.33
N GLY A 37 -0.85 5.42 -1.23
CA GLY A 37 -0.81 4.50 -2.37
C GLY A 37 -2.09 4.55 -3.20
N ASN A 38 -1.94 4.23 -4.49
CA ASN A 38 -3.04 4.03 -5.41
C ASN A 38 -2.95 2.61 -5.98
N ILE A 39 -4.09 2.00 -6.29
CA ILE A 39 -4.18 0.66 -6.89
C ILE A 39 -3.33 0.54 -8.18
N ASP A 40 -3.17 1.63 -8.91
CA ASP A 40 -2.36 1.66 -10.13
C ASP A 40 -0.85 1.50 -9.89
N ASN A 41 -0.40 1.69 -8.65
CA ASN A 41 0.99 1.51 -8.24
C ASN A 41 1.22 0.15 -7.57
N CYS A 42 0.17 -0.64 -7.44
CA CYS A 42 0.23 -1.97 -6.87
C CYS A 42 0.60 -3.02 -7.91
N GLU A 43 1.27 -4.05 -7.48
CA GLU A 43 1.49 -5.26 -8.25
C GLU A 43 0.33 -6.24 -8.05
N TRP A 44 0.04 -7.03 -9.06
CA TRP A 44 -1.02 -8.03 -8.96
C TRP A 44 -0.44 -9.40 -8.63
N PHE A 45 -0.82 -9.93 -7.50
CA PHE A 45 -0.43 -11.25 -6.99
C PHE A 45 -1.57 -12.24 -7.17
N LYS A 46 -1.28 -13.38 -7.81
CA LYS A 46 -2.26 -14.42 -8.14
C LYS A 46 -2.06 -15.70 -7.34
N GLY A 47 -3.19 -16.30 -6.95
CA GLY A 47 -3.22 -17.66 -6.43
C GLY A 47 -2.45 -17.81 -5.11
N VAL A 48 -2.39 -16.77 -4.29
CA VAL A 48 -1.67 -16.79 -3.03
C VAL A 48 -2.48 -17.58 -2.00
N PRO A 49 -1.94 -18.70 -1.48
CA PRO A 49 -2.65 -19.50 -0.48
C PRO A 49 -2.69 -18.78 0.86
N LEU A 50 -3.84 -18.84 1.52
CA LEU A 50 -4.00 -18.36 2.89
C LEU A 50 -3.99 -19.53 3.87
N VAL A 51 -3.23 -19.38 4.95
CA VAL A 51 -3.25 -20.31 6.09
C VAL A 51 -4.38 -19.89 7.02
N LEU A 52 -5.40 -20.75 7.15
CA LEU A 52 -6.55 -20.47 8.00
C LEU A 52 -6.34 -21.06 9.39
N GLU A 53 -6.55 -20.21 10.39
CA GLU A 53 -6.59 -20.57 11.80
C GLU A 53 -7.92 -20.07 12.39
N ASN A 54 -8.76 -20.99 12.88
CA ASN A 54 -10.05 -20.63 13.51
C ASN A 54 -10.91 -19.66 12.67
N LYS A 55 -11.12 -19.98 11.39
CA LYS A 55 -11.89 -19.16 10.43
C LYS A 55 -11.25 -17.80 10.12
N SER A 56 -9.99 -17.61 10.41
CA SER A 56 -9.27 -16.37 10.17
C SER A 56 -7.95 -16.65 9.47
N ALA A 57 -7.52 -15.76 8.62
CA ALA A 57 -6.20 -15.81 8.02
C ALA A 57 -5.53 -14.44 8.06
N LEU A 58 -4.20 -14.44 8.19
CA LEU A 58 -3.40 -13.23 8.01
C LEU A 58 -3.27 -12.94 6.51
N LEU A 59 -3.46 -11.69 6.14
CA LEU A 59 -3.20 -11.20 4.80
C LEU A 59 -1.69 -10.95 4.63
N PRO A 60 -1.17 -11.03 3.40
CA PRO A 60 0.22 -10.68 3.13
C PRO A 60 0.57 -9.27 3.63
N CYS A 61 1.83 -9.06 4.06
CA CYS A 61 2.28 -7.77 4.63
C CYS A 61 2.13 -6.59 3.66
N ASN A 62 2.23 -6.87 2.36
CA ASN A 62 2.05 -5.89 1.29
C ASN A 62 0.61 -5.81 0.75
N PHE A 63 -0.35 -6.47 1.37
CA PHE A 63 -1.73 -6.46 0.93
C PHE A 63 -2.29 -5.03 0.89
N TYR A 64 -2.88 -4.67 -0.24
CA TYR A 64 -3.54 -3.38 -0.43
C TYR A 64 -5.05 -3.55 -0.68
N LYS A 65 -5.43 -4.39 -1.66
CA LYS A 65 -6.83 -4.60 -2.02
C LYS A 65 -7.06 -6.02 -2.55
N LEU A 66 -8.09 -6.67 -2.05
CA LEU A 66 -8.56 -7.96 -2.55
C LEU A 66 -9.17 -7.79 -3.94
N ASP A 67 -8.79 -8.66 -4.88
CA ASP A 67 -9.37 -8.76 -6.22
C ASP A 67 -10.32 -9.95 -6.31
N TYR A 68 -9.79 -11.16 -6.12
CA TYR A 68 -10.58 -12.40 -6.11
C TYR A 68 -10.23 -13.28 -4.93
N LEU A 69 -11.22 -14.07 -4.51
CA LEU A 69 -11.04 -15.08 -3.50
C LEU A 69 -11.56 -16.42 -4.04
N TYR A 70 -10.77 -17.50 -3.85
CA TYR A 70 -11.05 -18.82 -4.38
C TYR A 70 -11.14 -19.84 -3.27
N LYS A 71 -12.11 -20.77 -3.41
CA LYS A 71 -12.21 -21.98 -2.62
C LYS A 71 -11.72 -23.16 -3.47
N GLY A 72 -10.54 -23.66 -3.18
CA GLY A 72 -9.92 -24.69 -4.00
C GLY A 72 -9.52 -24.16 -5.39
N ARG A 73 -9.93 -24.83 -6.47
CA ARG A 73 -9.61 -24.45 -7.85
C ARG A 73 -10.70 -23.64 -8.56
N SER A 74 -11.84 -23.45 -7.94
CA SER A 74 -12.95 -22.70 -8.55
C SER A 74 -12.94 -21.26 -8.09
N PRO A 75 -13.07 -20.28 -9.02
CA PRO A 75 -13.31 -18.90 -8.63
C PRO A 75 -14.63 -18.86 -7.85
N PHE A 76 -14.55 -18.44 -6.62
CA PHE A 76 -15.73 -18.23 -5.79
C PHE A 76 -16.02 -16.74 -5.86
N SER A 77 -17.12 -16.38 -6.45
CA SER A 77 -17.67 -15.04 -6.27
C SER A 77 -18.25 -15.01 -4.84
N LEU A 78 -17.37 -14.84 -3.86
CA LEU A 78 -17.82 -14.52 -2.52
C LEU A 78 -18.39 -13.11 -2.57
N SER A 79 -19.69 -13.01 -2.35
CA SER A 79 -20.27 -11.71 -2.09
C SER A 79 -19.73 -11.22 -0.76
N SER A 80 -19.25 -10.00 -0.71
CA SER A 80 -18.81 -9.31 0.51
C SER A 80 -19.88 -9.22 1.59
N ASP A 81 -21.08 -9.71 1.33
CA ASP A 81 -22.28 -9.52 2.15
C ASP A 81 -22.57 -10.66 3.12
N GLY A 82 -21.68 -11.61 3.34
CA GLY A 82 -21.95 -12.62 4.34
C GLY A 82 -20.91 -13.72 4.51
N ASP A 83 -19.98 -13.93 3.59
CA ASP A 83 -19.06 -15.07 3.67
C ASP A 83 -17.70 -14.74 4.28
N PHE A 84 -17.26 -13.49 4.20
CA PHE A 84 -15.99 -13.04 4.77
C PHE A 84 -15.96 -11.55 5.07
N ARG A 85 -15.06 -11.15 5.97
CA ARG A 85 -14.76 -9.74 6.29
C ARG A 85 -13.25 -9.52 6.35
N VAL A 86 -12.77 -8.46 5.67
CA VAL A 86 -11.41 -7.95 5.87
C VAL A 86 -11.44 -7.03 7.08
N VAL A 87 -10.58 -7.31 8.05
CA VAL A 87 -10.50 -6.58 9.32
C VAL A 87 -9.13 -5.94 9.44
N GLY A 88 -9.11 -4.60 9.49
CA GLY A 88 -7.88 -3.83 9.74
C GLY A 88 -6.78 -4.06 8.72
N GLU A 89 -7.12 -4.36 7.45
CA GLU A 89 -6.17 -4.58 6.34
C GLU A 89 -5.11 -5.69 6.58
N LYS A 90 -5.11 -6.30 7.76
CA LYS A 90 -4.13 -7.32 8.17
C LYS A 90 -4.73 -8.73 8.25
N ARG A 91 -6.05 -8.84 8.30
CA ARG A 91 -6.72 -10.13 8.55
C ARG A 91 -8.01 -10.26 7.74
N ILE A 92 -8.30 -11.48 7.33
CA ILE A 92 -9.58 -11.85 6.73
C ILE A 92 -10.26 -12.90 7.63
N ASN A 93 -11.51 -12.67 7.96
CA ASN A 93 -12.34 -13.57 8.76
C ASN A 93 -13.43 -14.17 7.89
N PHE A 94 -13.74 -15.45 8.10
CA PHE A 94 -14.73 -16.19 7.36
C PHE A 94 -15.85 -16.67 8.30
N ASP A 95 -17.08 -16.69 7.81
CA ASP A 95 -18.22 -17.21 8.59
C ASP A 95 -18.18 -18.74 8.72
N ASN A 96 -17.60 -19.41 7.73
CA ASN A 96 -17.49 -20.88 7.68
C ASN A 96 -16.03 -21.35 7.75
N ASN A 97 -15.84 -22.62 8.13
CA ASN A 97 -14.56 -23.28 8.05
C ASN A 97 -14.26 -23.68 6.60
N TYR A 98 -13.16 -23.19 6.08
CA TYR A 98 -12.64 -23.55 4.75
C TYR A 98 -11.27 -24.23 4.90
N SER A 99 -10.97 -25.20 4.04
CA SER A 99 -9.70 -25.94 4.09
C SER A 99 -8.61 -25.34 3.19
N ASN A 100 -8.99 -24.77 2.06
CA ASN A 100 -8.06 -24.25 1.07
C ASN A 100 -8.64 -22.96 0.48
N ILE A 101 -8.12 -21.84 0.91
CA ILE A 101 -8.45 -20.52 0.37
C ILE A 101 -7.21 -19.97 -0.33
N THR A 102 -7.41 -19.43 -1.52
CA THR A 102 -6.40 -18.65 -2.24
C THR A 102 -6.99 -17.30 -2.60
N ILE A 103 -6.14 -16.30 -2.68
CA ILE A 103 -6.53 -14.94 -3.05
C ILE A 103 -5.72 -14.45 -4.25
N ASP A 104 -6.39 -13.66 -5.09
CA ASP A 104 -5.73 -12.72 -5.97
C ASP A 104 -5.89 -11.33 -5.35
N TYR A 105 -4.82 -10.58 -5.27
CA TYR A 105 -4.85 -9.27 -4.63
C TYR A 105 -3.89 -8.29 -5.29
N TYR A 106 -4.18 -7.03 -5.14
CA TYR A 106 -3.25 -5.95 -5.41
C TYR A 106 -2.43 -5.70 -4.15
N GLY A 107 -1.11 -5.73 -4.29
CA GLY A 107 -0.17 -5.52 -3.19
C GLY A 107 0.82 -4.42 -3.52
N LEU A 108 1.30 -3.73 -2.48
CA LEU A 108 2.38 -2.76 -2.62
C LEU A 108 3.65 -3.47 -3.09
N PRO A 109 4.47 -2.83 -3.94
CA PRO A 109 5.75 -3.40 -4.36
C PRO A 109 6.66 -3.64 -3.14
N LEU A 110 7.39 -4.74 -3.16
CA LEU A 110 8.35 -5.09 -2.11
C LEU A 110 9.77 -4.85 -2.60
N ASP A 111 10.66 -4.49 -1.69
CA ASP A 111 12.09 -4.45 -1.95
C ASP A 111 12.72 -5.85 -1.90
N GLU A 112 14.04 -5.93 -2.12
CA GLU A 112 14.79 -7.20 -2.11
C GLU A 112 14.77 -7.92 -0.75
N GLU A 113 14.50 -7.18 0.33
CA GLU A 113 14.41 -7.72 1.69
C GLU A 113 12.97 -8.13 2.07
N GLY A 114 11.99 -7.89 1.19
CA GLY A 114 10.58 -8.22 1.38
C GLY A 114 9.77 -7.18 2.16
N TYR A 115 10.28 -5.98 2.32
CA TYR A 115 9.56 -4.85 2.92
C TYR A 115 8.92 -3.98 1.84
N VAL A 116 7.93 -3.18 2.22
CA VAL A 116 7.27 -2.25 1.30
C VAL A 116 8.27 -1.25 0.74
N ALA A 117 8.42 -1.24 -0.57
CA ALA A 117 9.35 -0.38 -1.26
C ALA A 117 8.84 1.06 -1.38
N VAL A 118 9.76 2.01 -1.37
CA VAL A 118 9.47 3.44 -1.50
C VAL A 118 9.84 3.89 -2.92
N GLU A 119 8.87 4.41 -3.66
CA GLU A 119 9.03 4.65 -5.09
C GLU A 119 9.94 5.83 -5.42
N ASN A 120 9.83 6.94 -4.66
CA ASN A 120 10.55 8.18 -4.96
C ASN A 120 10.82 9.02 -3.69
N ASP A 121 11.58 10.09 -3.86
CA ASP A 121 11.99 10.98 -2.77
C ASP A 121 10.82 11.70 -2.07
N LEU A 122 9.72 12.01 -2.78
CA LEU A 122 8.56 12.64 -2.16
C LEU A 122 7.83 11.66 -1.24
N VAL A 123 7.71 10.39 -1.66
CA VAL A 123 7.18 9.33 -0.80
C VAL A 123 8.09 9.10 0.40
N ALA A 124 9.41 9.12 0.21
CA ALA A 124 10.37 9.00 1.32
C ALA A 124 10.29 10.15 2.32
N GLU A 125 10.07 11.37 1.84
CA GLU A 125 9.87 12.53 2.71
C GLU A 125 8.54 12.42 3.48
N ALA A 126 7.46 11.96 2.84
CA ALA A 126 6.19 11.68 3.51
C ALA A 126 6.35 10.62 4.61
N CYS A 127 7.05 9.51 4.32
CA CYS A 127 7.36 8.49 5.32
C CYS A 127 8.17 9.04 6.49
N TYR A 128 9.16 9.91 6.23
CA TYR A 128 9.93 10.55 7.28
C TYR A 128 9.05 11.37 8.24
N TRP A 129 8.18 12.24 7.70
CA TRP A 129 7.28 13.05 8.51
C TRP A 129 6.20 12.23 9.21
N TYR A 130 5.75 11.13 8.58
CA TYR A 130 4.81 10.20 9.18
C TYR A 130 5.43 9.49 10.39
N CYS A 131 6.65 8.98 10.28
CA CYS A 131 7.38 8.36 11.38
C CYS A 131 7.64 9.37 12.51
N LEU A 132 8.05 10.59 12.19
CA LEU A 132 8.29 11.63 13.21
C LEU A 132 7.00 12.00 13.94
N HIS A 133 5.88 12.11 13.24
CA HIS A 133 4.59 12.36 13.85
C HIS A 133 4.19 11.25 14.83
N ASN A 134 4.30 10.00 14.43
CA ASN A 134 3.94 8.87 15.29
C ASN A 134 4.84 8.78 16.51
N LEU A 135 6.15 9.01 16.36
CA LEU A 135 7.09 9.05 17.46
C LEU A 135 6.77 10.14 18.49
N MET A 136 6.35 11.32 18.02
CA MET A 136 6.08 12.46 18.90
C MET A 136 4.66 12.48 19.47
N LEU A 137 3.77 11.58 19.04
CA LEU A 137 2.37 11.56 19.44
C LEU A 137 2.22 11.32 20.94
N ASP A 138 2.91 10.32 21.46
CA ASP A 138 2.84 9.97 22.89
C ASP A 138 3.40 11.09 23.77
N ASP A 139 4.51 11.70 23.37
CA ASP A 139 5.11 12.81 24.09
C ASP A 139 4.19 14.04 24.08
N TYR A 140 3.49 14.29 22.98
CA TYR A 140 2.49 15.35 22.89
C TYR A 140 1.29 15.09 23.80
N LEU A 141 0.76 13.87 23.80
CA LEU A 141 -0.38 13.48 24.65
C LEU A 141 -0.03 13.56 26.15
N GLN A 142 1.24 13.36 26.51
CA GLN A 142 1.75 13.53 27.87
C GLN A 142 2.09 14.98 28.22
N GLY A 143 1.96 15.92 27.29
CA GLY A 143 2.29 17.33 27.49
C GLY A 143 3.79 17.64 27.54
N LEU A 144 4.64 16.73 27.06
CA LEU A 144 6.09 16.90 27.00
C LEU A 144 6.55 17.76 25.81
N ILE A 145 5.69 17.92 24.83
CA ILE A 145 5.95 18.72 23.61
C ILE A 145 4.92 19.85 23.54
N ASP A 146 5.38 21.04 23.22
CA ASP A 146 4.50 22.20 23.05
C ASP A 146 3.63 22.09 21.80
N GLN A 147 2.47 22.75 21.83
CA GLN A 147 1.48 22.73 20.76
C GLN A 147 2.02 23.24 19.43
N GLY A 148 2.89 24.26 19.46
CA GLY A 148 3.45 24.85 18.24
C GLY A 148 4.35 23.87 17.50
N ARG A 149 5.20 23.14 18.24
CA ARG A 149 6.07 22.11 17.66
C ARG A 149 5.27 20.93 17.11
N TRP A 150 4.26 20.50 17.84
CA TRP A 150 3.34 19.45 17.36
C TRP A 150 2.63 19.85 16.07
N GLN A 151 2.06 21.07 16.03
CA GLN A 151 1.35 21.57 14.87
C GLN A 151 2.26 21.68 13.65
N PHE A 152 3.51 22.11 13.81
CA PHE A 152 4.49 22.13 12.73
C PHE A 152 4.75 20.75 12.14
N VAL A 153 4.90 19.71 12.99
CA VAL A 153 5.10 18.33 12.52
C VAL A 153 3.86 17.81 11.79
N LEU A 154 2.67 18.09 12.32
CA LEU A 154 1.41 17.69 11.71
C LEU A 154 1.20 18.33 10.34
N GLU A 155 1.45 19.63 10.21
CA GLU A 155 1.35 20.36 8.95
C GLU A 155 2.38 19.85 7.92
N SER A 156 3.63 19.67 8.35
CA SER A 156 4.70 19.12 7.50
C SER A 156 4.36 17.72 6.99
N LYS A 157 3.81 16.85 7.84
CA LYS A 157 3.30 15.54 7.45
C LYS A 157 2.21 15.66 6.38
N ASN A 158 1.22 16.50 6.60
CA ASN A 158 0.09 16.64 5.67
C ASN A 158 0.53 17.18 4.30
N ILE A 159 1.43 18.16 4.28
CA ILE A 159 2.02 18.69 3.04
C ILE A 159 2.79 17.59 2.31
N ALA A 160 3.71 16.89 3.01
CA ALA A 160 4.53 15.85 2.41
C ALA A 160 3.69 14.69 1.86
N MET A 161 2.64 14.27 2.57
CA MET A 161 1.70 13.25 2.10
C MET A 161 0.94 13.69 0.85
N SER A 162 0.48 14.95 0.80
CA SER A 162 -0.18 15.51 -0.38
C SER A 162 0.74 15.59 -1.60
N ASP A 163 1.99 15.98 -1.40
CA ASP A 163 2.99 16.04 -2.47
C ASP A 163 3.34 14.64 -2.99
N ALA A 164 3.48 13.67 -2.09
CA ALA A 164 3.71 12.27 -2.44
C ALA A 164 2.53 11.71 -3.25
N GLU A 165 1.29 11.90 -2.80
CA GLU A 165 0.08 11.49 -3.52
C GLU A 165 0.01 12.13 -4.90
N GLY A 166 0.30 13.44 -5.00
CA GLY A 166 0.36 14.17 -6.26
C GLY A 166 1.42 13.61 -7.22
N SER A 167 2.57 13.15 -6.71
CA SER A 167 3.63 12.54 -7.52
C SER A 167 3.20 11.20 -8.11
N LEU A 168 2.52 10.38 -7.33
CA LEU A 168 2.00 9.08 -7.77
C LEU A 168 0.89 9.24 -8.84
N ARG A 169 0.01 10.21 -8.68
CA ARG A 169 -1.04 10.53 -9.68
C ARG A 169 -0.45 10.98 -11.03
N LYS A 170 0.67 11.70 -11.04
CA LYS A 170 1.36 12.09 -12.29
C LYS A 170 1.90 10.88 -13.06
N PHE A 171 2.41 9.89 -12.35
CA PHE A 171 2.88 8.63 -12.94
C PHE A 171 1.74 7.87 -13.63
N ASN A 172 0.55 7.86 -13.04
CA ASN A 172 -0.62 7.19 -13.57
C ASN A 172 -1.13 7.80 -14.88
N LYS A 173 -1.01 9.11 -15.05
CA LYS A 173 -1.41 9.76 -16.29
C LYS A 173 -0.63 9.24 -17.52
N ASN A 174 0.66 8.98 -17.37
CA ASN A 174 1.48 8.37 -18.42
C ASN A 174 1.10 6.91 -18.70
N ARG A 175 0.69 6.15 -17.68
CA ARG A 175 0.22 4.77 -17.81
C ARG A 175 -1.15 4.71 -18.48
N GLN A 176 -2.06 5.62 -18.12
CA GLN A 176 -3.36 5.76 -18.80
C GLN A 176 -3.20 6.12 -20.29
N THR A 177 -2.27 7.01 -20.62
CA THR A 177 -1.96 7.36 -22.01
C THR A 177 -1.44 6.16 -22.77
N ARG A 178 -0.55 5.34 -22.18
CA ARG A 178 -0.08 4.08 -22.78
C ARG A 178 -1.19 3.04 -22.95
N LEU A 179 -2.08 2.89 -21.97
CA LEU A 179 -3.23 2.00 -22.08
C LEU A 179 -4.20 2.46 -23.18
N LEU A 180 -4.45 3.76 -23.30
CA LEU A 180 -5.25 4.34 -24.39
C LEU A 180 -4.59 4.09 -25.76
N GLU A 181 -3.28 4.23 -25.88
CA GLU A 181 -2.52 3.92 -27.09
C GLU A 181 -2.64 2.43 -27.45
N ILE A 182 -2.54 1.53 -26.49
CA ILE A 182 -2.72 0.09 -26.68
C ILE A 182 -4.16 -0.21 -27.14
N VAL A 183 -5.16 0.35 -26.47
CA VAL A 183 -6.58 0.15 -26.82
C VAL A 183 -6.91 0.74 -28.21
N MET A 184 -6.35 1.89 -28.56
CA MET A 184 -6.52 2.48 -29.88
C MET A 184 -5.84 1.65 -30.98
N ASN A 185 -4.72 1.00 -30.68
CA ASN A 185 -4.03 0.12 -31.62
C ASN A 185 -4.70 -1.27 -31.79
N ILE A 186 -5.57 -1.67 -30.86
CA ILE A 186 -6.34 -2.93 -30.91
C ILE A 186 -7.67 -2.75 -31.68
N ARG A 187 -8.04 -1.55 -32.13
CA ARG A 187 -9.24 -1.39 -32.96
C ARG A 187 -9.14 -2.29 -34.20
N PRO A 188 -10.09 -3.22 -34.38
CA PRO A 188 -10.09 -4.05 -35.61
C PRO A 188 -10.11 -3.10 -36.80
N LYS A 189 -9.16 -3.26 -37.71
CA LYS A 189 -9.21 -2.62 -39.03
C LYS A 189 -10.45 -3.18 -39.71
N PHE A 190 -11.54 -2.43 -39.73
CA PHE A 190 -12.68 -2.77 -40.53
C PHE A 190 -12.20 -2.84 -41.98
N ILE A 191 -12.08 -4.05 -42.48
CA ILE A 191 -11.90 -4.28 -43.94
C ILE A 191 -13.21 -3.85 -44.56
N VAL A 192 -13.22 -2.68 -45.17
CA VAL A 192 -14.32 -2.27 -46.04
C VAL A 192 -14.30 -3.23 -47.23
N PRO A 193 -15.37 -4.04 -47.46
CA PRO A 193 -15.42 -4.85 -48.66
C PRO A 193 -15.41 -3.89 -49.85
N ARG A 194 -14.42 -4.02 -50.75
CA ARG A 194 -14.49 -3.36 -52.06
C ARG A 194 -15.67 -3.98 -52.78
N GLY A 195 -16.69 -3.16 -53.02
CA GLY A 195 -17.85 -3.53 -53.85
C GLY A 195 -17.40 -3.96 -55.26
N ILE A 196 -18.09 -4.96 -55.73
CA ILE A 196 -18.08 -5.48 -57.12
C ILE A 196 -18.66 -4.44 -58.02
#